data_6c99d2a279879920ce3beaace09616a3
#
_entry.id   6c99d2a279879920ce3beaace09616a3
#
_cell.length_a   1.000
_cell.length_b   1.000
_cell.length_c   1.000
_cell.angle_alpha   90.00
_cell.angle_beta   90.00
_cell.angle_gamma   90.00
#
_symmetry.space_group_name_H-M   'P 1'
#
loop_
_entity.id
_entity.type
_entity.pdbx_description
1 polymer ?
#
loop_
_entity_poly.entity_id
_entity_poly.type
_entity_poly.pdbx_seq_one_letter_code
_entity_poly.pdbx_strand_id
1 'polypeptide(L)'
;MLKFPAIKINQHGKEIYTFKAIGKNVLNFASIDRIKRDNEGNLLGYQRIEVTKHIKEITNYLADEKSILANSIVVCFDSNVKFESFDKNEDFGYICIPEDKIYGQIVDGQQRSTALFNLQNKKFEVVVNAFITDDTDEQREQFILINNTKPLPKPLIYELLPEVNSELPSTFKDKQLPNKLISILNTQN
;
A
#
# COMPACT_ATOMS: atom_id res chain seq x y z
N MET A 1 8.01 -22.16 3.64
CA MET A 1 8.18 -21.34 2.43
C MET A 1 6.79 -20.91 1.95
N LEU A 2 6.52 -19.63 1.92
CA LEU A 2 5.30 -19.07 1.33
C LEU A 2 5.46 -19.03 -0.19
N LYS A 3 4.41 -19.48 -0.92
CA LYS A 3 4.36 -19.41 -2.38
C LYS A 3 3.10 -18.68 -2.81
N PHE A 4 3.26 -17.58 -3.54
CA PHE A 4 2.16 -16.79 -4.08
C PHE A 4 2.19 -16.84 -5.60
N PRO A 5 1.11 -17.25 -6.27
CA PRO A 5 0.99 -17.09 -7.74
C PRO A 5 1.21 -15.61 -8.09
N ALA A 6 2.09 -15.36 -9.03
CA ALA A 6 2.52 -14.00 -9.36
C ALA A 6 2.70 -13.82 -10.87
N ILE A 7 2.57 -12.58 -11.30
CA ILE A 7 2.88 -12.11 -12.65
C ILE A 7 4.19 -11.35 -12.57
N LYS A 8 5.15 -11.70 -13.41
CA LYS A 8 6.40 -10.98 -13.60
C LYS A 8 6.21 -9.95 -14.72
N ILE A 9 6.63 -8.71 -14.46
CA ILE A 9 6.55 -7.59 -15.40
C ILE A 9 7.95 -7.03 -15.57
N ASN A 10 8.43 -6.89 -16.79
CA ASN A 10 9.72 -6.28 -17.07
C ASN A 10 9.57 -4.80 -17.43
N GLN A 11 10.34 -3.95 -16.74
CA GLN A 11 10.44 -2.51 -16.99
C GLN A 11 11.90 -2.12 -17.21
N HIS A 12 12.32 -2.03 -18.48
CA HIS A 12 13.70 -1.69 -18.85
C HIS A 12 14.78 -2.57 -18.18
N GLY A 13 14.52 -3.89 -18.09
CA GLY A 13 15.41 -4.83 -17.43
C GLY A 13 15.27 -4.93 -15.90
N LYS A 14 14.38 -4.15 -15.29
CA LYS A 14 13.97 -4.30 -13.90
C LYS A 14 12.70 -5.15 -13.83
N GLU A 15 12.65 -6.08 -12.91
CA GLU A 15 11.51 -6.99 -12.76
C GLU A 15 10.62 -6.58 -11.59
N ILE A 16 9.31 -6.48 -11.86
CA ILE A 16 8.27 -6.27 -10.85
C ILE A 16 7.40 -7.52 -10.82
N TYR A 17 7.01 -7.91 -9.62
CA TYR A 17 6.17 -9.07 -9.37
C TYR A 17 4.87 -8.62 -8.72
N THR A 18 3.74 -8.96 -9.36
CA THR A 18 2.41 -8.64 -8.83
C THR A 18 1.74 -9.92 -8.36
N PHE A 19 1.29 -9.94 -7.12
CA PHE A 19 0.62 -11.09 -6.53
C PHE A 19 -0.47 -10.69 -5.53
N LYS A 20 -1.34 -11.65 -5.22
CA LYS A 20 -2.41 -11.51 -4.23
C LYS A 20 -1.94 -12.02 -2.87
N ALA A 21 -2.21 -11.26 -1.80
CA ALA A 21 -2.01 -11.69 -0.43
C ALA A 21 -3.23 -11.40 0.44
N ILE A 22 -3.36 -12.11 1.57
CA ILE A 22 -4.31 -11.72 2.62
C ILE A 22 -3.71 -10.56 3.39
N GLY A 23 -4.42 -9.44 3.45
CA GLY A 23 -3.90 -8.17 3.95
C GLY A 23 -3.31 -8.25 5.35
N LYS A 24 -3.96 -8.95 6.30
CA LYS A 24 -3.45 -9.14 7.65
C LYS A 24 -2.13 -9.93 7.73
N ASN A 25 -1.82 -10.69 6.70
CA ASN A 25 -0.62 -11.53 6.65
C ASN A 25 0.57 -10.83 5.98
N VAL A 26 0.40 -9.63 5.43
CA VAL A 26 1.50 -8.89 4.77
C VAL A 26 2.65 -8.65 5.73
N LEU A 27 2.35 -8.32 6.99
CA LEU A 27 3.38 -8.10 8.01
C LEU A 27 4.13 -9.37 8.45
N ASN A 28 3.70 -10.56 8.02
CA ASN A 28 4.43 -11.81 8.27
C ASN A 28 5.65 -11.97 7.35
N PHE A 29 5.64 -11.32 6.18
CA PHE A 29 6.73 -11.43 5.21
C PHE A 29 7.38 -10.08 4.83
N ALA A 30 6.78 -8.95 5.26
CA ALA A 30 7.31 -7.62 4.99
C ALA A 30 7.21 -6.73 6.24
N SER A 31 8.31 -6.09 6.60
CA SER A 31 8.41 -5.19 7.75
C SER A 31 8.17 -3.73 7.37
N ILE A 32 7.83 -2.93 8.36
CA ILE A 32 7.80 -1.47 8.26
C ILE A 32 9.07 -0.93 8.93
N ASP A 33 10.00 -0.42 8.13
CA ASP A 33 11.23 0.17 8.65
C ASP A 33 11.01 1.67 8.91
N ARG A 34 10.82 2.03 10.17
CA ARG A 34 10.53 3.42 10.58
C ARG A 34 11.81 4.21 10.75
N ILE A 35 11.76 5.50 10.40
CA ILE A 35 12.86 6.43 10.64
C ILE A 35 13.19 6.44 12.13
N LYS A 36 14.40 6.00 12.46
CA LYS A 36 15.03 6.11 13.77
C LYS A 36 16.36 6.84 13.60
N ARG A 37 16.86 7.42 14.66
CA ARG A 37 18.24 7.91 14.70
C ARG A 37 19.01 7.06 15.69
N ASP A 38 20.24 6.72 15.35
CA ASP A 38 21.17 6.09 16.30
C ASP A 38 21.67 7.11 17.33
N ASN A 39 22.48 6.65 18.25
CA ASN A 39 23.07 7.50 19.30
C ASN A 39 24.04 8.57 18.74
N GLU A 40 24.47 8.45 17.51
CA GLU A 40 25.34 9.37 16.79
C GLU A 40 24.56 10.35 15.91
N GLY A 41 23.22 10.21 15.84
CA GLY A 41 22.32 11.06 15.07
C GLY A 41 22.14 10.64 13.61
N ASN A 42 22.74 9.51 13.18
CA ASN A 42 22.56 8.99 11.83
C ASN A 42 21.14 8.46 11.63
N LEU A 43 20.59 8.65 10.43
CA LEU A 43 19.28 8.13 10.06
C LEU A 43 19.33 6.60 9.92
N LEU A 44 18.55 5.92 10.75
CA LEU A 44 18.23 4.51 10.61
C LEU A 44 16.80 4.37 10.12
N GLY A 45 16.62 3.77 8.95
CA GLY A 45 15.33 3.68 8.29
C GLY A 45 14.93 4.98 7.57
N TYR A 46 13.90 4.90 6.72
CA TYR A 46 13.49 6.04 5.87
C TYR A 46 11.98 6.26 5.83
N GLN A 47 11.20 5.55 6.65
CA GLN A 47 9.73 5.64 6.61
C GLN A 47 9.15 6.59 7.65
N ARG A 48 7.99 7.17 7.32
CA ARG A 48 7.30 8.15 8.17
C ARG A 48 6.83 7.55 9.50
N ILE A 49 6.76 8.39 10.53
CA ILE A 49 6.15 8.04 11.82
C ILE A 49 4.67 7.70 11.59
N GLU A 50 4.20 6.68 12.29
CA GLU A 50 2.81 6.23 12.25
C GLU A 50 1.84 7.33 12.72
N VAL A 51 0.77 7.56 11.94
CA VAL A 51 -0.31 8.45 12.32
C VAL A 51 -1.50 7.61 12.78
N THR A 52 -1.57 7.33 14.07
CA THR A 52 -2.57 6.44 14.68
C THR A 52 -4.02 6.79 14.29
N LYS A 53 -4.35 8.09 14.22
CA LYS A 53 -5.68 8.55 13.79
C LYS A 53 -6.00 8.09 12.36
N HIS A 54 -5.06 8.24 11.45
CA HIS A 54 -5.26 7.88 10.05
C HIS A 54 -5.37 6.35 9.86
N ILE A 55 -4.58 5.57 10.59
CA ILE A 55 -4.71 4.11 10.58
C ILE A 55 -6.10 3.68 11.05
N LYS A 56 -6.62 4.31 12.11
CA LYS A 56 -7.98 4.03 12.60
C LYS A 56 -9.04 4.36 11.56
N GLU A 57 -8.91 5.47 10.84
CA GLU A 57 -9.79 5.85 9.74
C GLU A 57 -9.78 4.81 8.60
N ILE A 58 -8.58 4.36 8.19
CA ILE A 58 -8.44 3.30 7.19
C ILE A 58 -9.04 2.00 7.69
N THR A 59 -8.79 1.60 8.95
CA THR A 59 -9.34 0.37 9.53
C THR A 59 -10.88 0.41 9.53
N ASN A 60 -11.47 1.53 9.91
CA ASN A 60 -12.92 1.69 9.91
C ASN A 60 -13.50 1.62 8.49
N TYR A 61 -12.85 2.26 7.51
CA TYR A 61 -13.24 2.16 6.10
C TYR A 61 -13.18 0.72 5.61
N LEU A 62 -12.08 0.01 5.86
CA LEU A 62 -11.89 -1.38 5.42
C LEU A 62 -12.80 -2.37 6.17
N ALA A 63 -13.38 -1.98 7.30
CA ALA A 63 -14.35 -2.76 8.02
C ALA A 63 -15.74 -2.78 7.34
N ASP A 64 -16.05 -1.80 6.49
CA ASP A 64 -17.28 -1.76 5.70
C ASP A 64 -17.24 -2.82 4.60
N GLU A 65 -18.36 -3.54 4.40
CA GLU A 65 -18.49 -4.58 3.37
C GLU A 65 -18.44 -4.04 1.93
N LYS A 66 -18.69 -2.74 1.75
CA LYS A 66 -18.62 -2.04 0.47
C LYS A 66 -17.23 -1.49 0.17
N SER A 67 -16.29 -1.63 1.11
CA SER A 67 -14.95 -1.06 0.96
C SER A 67 -14.16 -1.76 -0.14
N ILE A 68 -13.37 -0.99 -0.87
CA ILE A 68 -12.44 -1.44 -1.88
C ILE A 68 -11.05 -0.82 -1.62
N LEU A 69 -10.00 -1.60 -1.73
CA LEU A 69 -8.62 -1.13 -1.65
C LEU A 69 -7.93 -1.36 -3.00
N ALA A 70 -8.10 -0.41 -3.93
CA ALA A 70 -7.53 -0.50 -5.27
C ALA A 70 -6.00 -0.27 -5.29
N ASN A 71 -5.46 0.46 -4.32
CA ASN A 71 -4.04 0.76 -4.23
C ASN A 71 -3.28 -0.47 -3.71
N SER A 72 -2.28 -0.92 -4.47
CA SER A 72 -1.39 -2.00 -4.05
C SER A 72 -0.53 -1.62 -2.85
N ILE A 73 -0.06 -2.63 -2.11
CA ILE A 73 1.06 -2.49 -1.18
C ILE A 73 2.34 -2.73 -1.99
N VAL A 74 3.34 -1.86 -1.83
CA VAL A 74 4.62 -2.00 -2.52
C VAL A 74 5.66 -2.55 -1.54
N VAL A 75 6.31 -3.65 -1.92
CA VAL A 75 7.30 -4.35 -1.10
C VAL A 75 8.61 -4.49 -1.87
N CYS A 76 9.71 -4.18 -1.23
CA CYS A 76 11.03 -4.56 -1.66
C CYS A 76 11.48 -5.82 -0.93
N PHE A 77 11.89 -6.85 -1.65
CA PHE A 77 12.49 -8.05 -1.10
C PHE A 77 14.00 -8.07 -1.34
N ASP A 78 14.72 -8.76 -0.47
CA ASP A 78 16.11 -9.09 -0.73
C ASP A 78 16.24 -10.32 -1.67
N SER A 79 17.45 -10.63 -2.09
CA SER A 79 17.76 -11.71 -3.04
C SER A 79 17.51 -13.13 -2.54
N ASN A 80 17.12 -13.33 -1.27
CA ASN A 80 16.69 -14.65 -0.76
C ASN A 80 15.28 -15.02 -1.26
N VAL A 81 14.46 -14.04 -1.61
CA VAL A 81 13.16 -14.26 -2.27
C VAL A 81 13.41 -14.54 -3.74
N LYS A 82 12.73 -15.55 -4.28
CA LYS A 82 12.92 -16.02 -5.67
C LYS A 82 11.60 -16.04 -6.40
N PHE A 83 11.66 -15.83 -7.71
CA PHE A 83 10.56 -16.10 -8.61
C PHE A 83 10.82 -17.43 -9.34
N GLU A 84 9.87 -18.34 -9.26
CA GLU A 84 9.87 -19.63 -9.95
C GLU A 84 8.81 -19.59 -11.04
N SER A 85 9.22 -19.49 -12.31
CA SER A 85 8.30 -19.47 -13.45
C SER A 85 7.60 -20.81 -13.69
N PHE A 86 6.40 -20.76 -14.28
CA PHE A 86 5.72 -21.97 -14.76
C PHE A 86 6.34 -22.40 -16.10
N ASP A 87 6.70 -23.67 -16.20
CA ASP A 87 7.35 -24.41 -17.29
C ASP A 87 7.73 -23.69 -18.59
N LYS A 88 6.84 -23.03 -19.30
CA LYS A 88 7.11 -22.40 -20.61
C LYS A 88 6.76 -20.92 -20.68
N ASN A 89 6.17 -20.37 -19.63
CA ASN A 89 5.77 -18.98 -19.59
C ASN A 89 6.58 -18.26 -18.50
N GLU A 90 7.57 -17.48 -18.93
CA GLU A 90 8.46 -16.76 -18.03
C GLU A 90 7.78 -15.64 -17.24
N ASP A 91 6.59 -15.19 -17.66
CA ASP A 91 5.86 -14.09 -17.03
C ASP A 91 4.94 -14.54 -15.88
N PHE A 92 4.63 -15.85 -15.80
CA PHE A 92 3.77 -16.40 -14.76
C PHE A 92 4.54 -17.41 -13.91
N GLY A 93 4.35 -17.35 -12.61
CA GLY A 93 5.06 -18.23 -11.70
C GLY A 93 4.61 -18.08 -10.26
N TYR A 94 5.50 -18.46 -9.34
CA TYR A 94 5.36 -18.23 -7.93
C TYR A 94 6.46 -17.31 -7.43
N ILE A 95 6.09 -16.30 -6.64
CA ILE A 95 7.06 -15.67 -5.75
C ILE A 95 7.20 -16.54 -4.50
N CYS A 96 8.42 -16.93 -4.19
CA CYS A 96 8.77 -17.89 -3.14
C CYS A 96 9.51 -17.15 -2.02
N ILE A 97 8.88 -17.05 -0.85
CA ILE A 97 9.39 -16.29 0.30
C ILE A 97 9.74 -17.29 1.41
N PRO A 98 10.99 -17.36 1.88
CA PRO A 98 11.34 -18.17 3.03
C PRO A 98 10.62 -17.66 4.30
N GLU A 99 10.41 -18.54 5.31
CA GLU A 99 9.62 -18.21 6.51
C GLU A 99 10.45 -18.13 7.79
N ASP A 100 11.77 -18.29 7.71
CA ASP A 100 12.68 -18.25 8.85
C ASP A 100 12.91 -16.84 9.42
N LYS A 101 12.69 -15.81 8.60
CA LYS A 101 12.69 -14.38 9.00
C LYS A 101 11.84 -13.55 8.03
N ILE A 102 11.75 -12.24 8.26
CA ILE A 102 11.12 -11.29 7.35
C ILE A 102 12.15 -10.83 6.32
N TYR A 103 11.87 -11.05 5.04
CA TYR A 103 12.75 -10.72 3.91
C TYR A 103 12.28 -9.50 3.12
N GLY A 104 11.06 -9.02 3.39
CA GLY A 104 10.48 -7.87 2.71
C GLY A 104 10.51 -6.60 3.55
N GLN A 105 10.54 -5.47 2.85
CA GLN A 105 10.39 -4.14 3.41
C GLN A 105 9.26 -3.40 2.67
N ILE A 106 8.28 -2.88 3.39
CA ILE A 106 7.17 -2.14 2.78
C ILE A 106 7.67 -0.77 2.34
N VAL A 107 7.66 -0.51 1.05
CA VAL A 107 8.07 0.76 0.43
C VAL A 107 6.91 1.75 0.39
N ASP A 108 5.69 1.26 0.09
CA ASP A 108 4.44 2.04 0.19
C ASP A 108 3.30 1.18 0.74
N GLY A 109 2.37 1.83 1.40
CA GLY A 109 1.23 1.18 2.03
C GLY A 109 1.41 0.80 3.49
N GLN A 110 2.37 1.39 4.20
CA GLN A 110 2.68 1.12 5.62
C GLN A 110 1.44 1.24 6.51
N GLN A 111 0.71 2.37 6.39
CA GLN A 111 -0.49 2.61 7.19
C GLN A 111 -1.64 1.68 6.79
N ARG A 112 -1.76 1.35 5.50
CA ARG A 112 -2.71 0.37 4.97
C ARG A 112 -2.42 -1.03 5.51
N SER A 113 -1.15 -1.44 5.52
CA SER A 113 -0.74 -2.74 6.07
C SER A 113 -1.00 -2.85 7.56
N THR A 114 -0.74 -1.78 8.35
CA THR A 114 -1.09 -1.73 9.77
C THR A 114 -2.61 -1.79 9.97
N ALA A 115 -3.39 -1.07 9.16
CA ALA A 115 -4.85 -1.11 9.24
C ALA A 115 -5.43 -2.48 8.91
N LEU A 116 -4.89 -3.14 7.88
CA LEU A 116 -5.26 -4.50 7.48
C LEU A 116 -4.91 -5.54 8.56
N PHE A 117 -3.77 -5.38 9.21
CA PHE A 117 -3.40 -6.23 10.35
C PHE A 117 -4.38 -6.10 11.52
N ASN A 118 -4.92 -4.89 11.76
CA ASN A 118 -5.90 -4.63 12.80
C ASN A 118 -7.31 -5.18 12.48
N LEU A 119 -7.58 -5.55 11.22
CA LEU A 119 -8.83 -6.22 10.79
C LEU A 119 -8.84 -7.70 11.17
N GLN A 120 -8.83 -8.02 12.45
CA GLN A 120 -8.54 -9.35 13.01
C GLN A 120 -9.34 -10.52 12.42
N ASN A 121 -10.56 -10.33 11.95
CA ASN A 121 -11.46 -11.43 11.57
C ASN A 121 -11.93 -11.39 10.09
N LYS A 122 -11.45 -10.45 9.27
CA LYS A 122 -11.87 -10.35 7.87
C LYS A 122 -10.77 -10.88 6.94
N LYS A 123 -11.16 -11.74 6.01
CA LYS A 123 -10.32 -12.18 4.90
C LYS A 123 -10.34 -11.09 3.81
N PHE A 124 -9.55 -10.02 4.01
CA PHE A 124 -9.40 -8.96 3.04
C PHE A 124 -8.19 -9.25 2.15
N GLU A 125 -8.41 -9.44 0.86
CA GLU A 125 -7.35 -9.73 -0.10
C GLU A 125 -6.84 -8.42 -0.71
N VAL A 126 -5.52 -8.32 -0.90
CA VAL A 126 -4.84 -7.13 -1.41
C VAL A 126 -3.88 -7.49 -2.54
N VAL A 127 -3.65 -6.52 -3.43
CA VAL A 127 -2.58 -6.61 -4.42
C VAL A 127 -1.27 -6.16 -3.79
N VAL A 128 -0.23 -6.96 -3.98
CA VAL A 128 1.14 -6.63 -3.63
C VAL A 128 1.94 -6.48 -4.91
N ASN A 129 2.59 -5.34 -5.10
CA ASN A 129 3.62 -5.15 -6.10
C ASN A 129 4.97 -5.25 -5.42
N ALA A 130 5.84 -6.10 -5.93
CA ALA A 130 7.14 -6.32 -5.33
C ALA A 130 8.27 -6.18 -6.36
N PHE A 131 9.44 -5.78 -5.90
CA PHE A 131 10.70 -5.87 -6.63
C PHE A 131 11.75 -6.48 -5.71
N ILE A 132 12.79 -7.06 -6.32
CA ILE A 132 13.86 -7.74 -5.57
C ILE A 132 15.15 -6.98 -5.81
N THR A 133 15.75 -6.46 -4.73
CA THR A 133 17.08 -5.84 -4.79
C THR A 133 17.76 -5.86 -3.43
N ASP A 134 19.07 -6.07 -3.42
CA ASP A 134 19.94 -5.91 -2.24
C ASP A 134 20.55 -4.50 -2.17
N ASP A 135 20.34 -3.67 -3.20
CA ASP A 135 20.85 -2.30 -3.25
C ASP A 135 19.98 -1.36 -2.42
N THR A 136 20.54 -0.87 -1.32
CA THR A 136 19.85 0.06 -0.40
C THR A 136 19.60 1.44 -1.02
N ASP A 137 20.39 1.86 -1.99
CA ASP A 137 20.20 3.15 -2.66
C ASP A 137 19.04 3.05 -3.65
N GLU A 138 18.90 1.93 -4.37
CA GLU A 138 17.72 1.65 -5.19
C GLU A 138 16.44 1.59 -4.34
N GLN A 139 16.48 0.97 -3.17
CA GLN A 139 15.33 0.95 -2.25
C GLN A 139 14.90 2.35 -1.81
N ARG A 140 15.86 3.21 -1.45
CA ARG A 140 15.62 4.60 -1.05
C ARG A 140 15.08 5.44 -2.20
N GLU A 141 15.65 5.27 -3.40
CA GLU A 141 15.17 5.95 -4.60
C GLU A 141 13.70 5.62 -4.87
N GLN A 142 13.34 4.33 -4.89
CA GLN A 142 11.96 3.91 -5.10
C GLN A 142 11.02 4.43 -4.00
N PHE A 143 11.47 4.43 -2.75
CA PHE A 143 10.69 5.00 -1.66
C PHE A 143 10.40 6.50 -1.89
N ILE A 144 11.40 7.27 -2.31
CA ILE A 144 11.24 8.71 -2.59
C ILE A 144 10.30 8.93 -3.77
N LEU A 145 10.50 8.21 -4.88
CA LEU A 145 9.69 8.36 -6.09
C LEU A 145 8.23 8.00 -5.86
N ILE A 146 7.95 6.88 -5.21
CA ILE A 146 6.59 6.41 -4.95
C ILE A 146 5.85 7.34 -3.97
N ASN A 147 6.55 7.88 -2.97
CA ASN A 147 5.94 8.73 -1.95
C ASN A 147 5.93 10.23 -2.31
N ASN A 148 6.56 10.63 -3.41
CA ASN A 148 6.60 12.03 -3.86
C ASN A 148 5.44 12.35 -4.83
N THR A 149 4.23 11.88 -4.53
CA THR A 149 3.03 12.18 -5.31
C THR A 149 2.36 13.46 -4.82
N LYS A 150 1.89 14.30 -5.75
CA LYS A 150 1.11 15.49 -5.38
C LYS A 150 -0.31 15.08 -5.00
N PRO A 151 -0.81 15.49 -3.83
CA PRO A 151 -2.21 15.27 -3.48
C PRO A 151 -3.13 16.00 -4.47
N LEU A 152 -4.33 15.46 -4.68
CA LEU A 152 -5.35 16.15 -5.46
C LEU A 152 -5.66 17.53 -4.86
N PRO A 153 -5.84 18.58 -5.71
CA PRO A 153 -6.25 19.89 -5.23
C PRO A 153 -7.57 19.80 -4.45
N LYS A 154 -7.65 20.49 -3.32
CA LYS A 154 -8.86 20.50 -2.48
C LYS A 154 -10.15 20.88 -3.22
N PRO A 155 -10.15 21.90 -4.12
CA PRO A 155 -11.33 22.22 -4.90
C PRO A 155 -11.88 21.04 -5.69
N LEU A 156 -11.01 20.30 -6.40
CA LEU A 156 -11.42 19.13 -7.18
C LEU A 156 -12.00 18.01 -6.28
N ILE A 157 -11.40 17.79 -5.10
CA ILE A 157 -11.97 16.84 -4.14
C ILE A 157 -13.39 17.26 -3.75
N TYR A 158 -13.60 18.54 -3.48
CA TYR A 158 -14.92 19.06 -3.06
C TYR A 158 -16.00 18.97 -4.16
N GLU A 159 -15.60 19.10 -5.42
CA GLU A 159 -16.50 18.90 -6.57
C GLU A 159 -16.95 17.43 -6.68
N LEU A 160 -16.09 16.48 -6.35
CA LEU A 160 -16.38 15.05 -6.44
C LEU A 160 -17.16 14.50 -5.24
N LEU A 161 -17.07 15.15 -4.06
CA LEU A 161 -17.69 14.67 -2.82
C LEU A 161 -19.20 14.42 -2.90
N PRO A 162 -20.03 15.25 -3.60
CA PRO A 162 -21.47 15.03 -3.69
C PRO A 162 -21.88 13.70 -4.32
N GLU A 163 -21.06 13.17 -5.24
CA GLU A 163 -21.33 11.93 -5.98
C GLU A 163 -20.86 10.66 -5.25
N VAL A 164 -20.14 10.81 -4.12
CA VAL A 164 -19.63 9.67 -3.36
C VAL A 164 -20.68 9.14 -2.40
N ASN A 165 -21.05 7.87 -2.55
CA ASN A 165 -22.05 7.19 -1.73
C ASN A 165 -21.45 6.22 -0.67
N SER A 166 -20.12 6.14 -0.57
CA SER A 166 -19.43 5.31 0.41
C SER A 166 -19.06 6.09 1.68
N GLU A 167 -18.74 5.38 2.76
CA GLU A 167 -18.20 6.02 3.96
C GLU A 167 -16.88 6.73 3.67
N LEU A 168 -16.86 8.04 3.93
CA LEU A 168 -15.71 8.89 3.74
C LEU A 168 -14.94 9.08 5.06
N PRO A 169 -13.60 9.30 5.00
CA PRO A 169 -12.84 9.77 6.14
C PRO A 169 -13.46 11.02 6.78
N SER A 170 -13.32 11.16 8.09
CA SER A 170 -13.92 12.26 8.87
C SER A 170 -13.62 13.66 8.31
N THR A 171 -12.45 13.85 7.72
CA THR A 171 -12.02 15.11 7.09
C THR A 171 -12.89 15.54 5.89
N PHE A 172 -13.61 14.60 5.26
CA PHE A 172 -14.48 14.85 4.11
C PHE A 172 -15.97 14.72 4.46
N LYS A 173 -16.30 13.92 5.47
CA LYS A 173 -17.69 13.64 5.90
C LYS A 173 -18.45 14.93 6.24
N ASP A 174 -17.81 15.84 7.00
CA ASP A 174 -18.40 17.12 7.39
C ASP A 174 -18.56 18.12 6.23
N LYS A 175 -17.92 17.85 5.08
CA LYS A 175 -17.93 18.73 3.91
C LYS A 175 -18.81 18.23 2.77
N GLN A 176 -19.25 16.98 2.83
CA GLN A 176 -20.08 16.38 1.78
C GLN A 176 -21.42 17.06 1.63
N LEU A 177 -22.13 17.29 2.73
CA LEU A 177 -23.45 17.95 2.70
C LEU A 177 -23.39 19.40 2.20
N PRO A 178 -22.49 20.29 2.69
CA PRO A 178 -22.35 21.64 2.15
C PRO A 178 -22.05 21.65 0.64
N ASN A 179 -21.16 20.78 0.16
CA ASN A 179 -20.83 20.73 -1.27
C ASN A 179 -22.00 20.21 -2.13
N LYS A 180 -22.79 19.27 -1.62
CA LYS A 180 -24.02 18.82 -2.28
C LYS A 180 -25.05 19.93 -2.42
N LEU A 181 -25.22 20.77 -1.41
CA LEU A 181 -26.10 21.94 -1.46
C LEU A 181 -25.61 22.98 -2.48
N ILE A 182 -24.31 23.26 -2.52
CA ILE A 182 -23.71 24.19 -3.50
C ILE A 182 -23.91 23.65 -4.93
N SER A 183 -23.72 22.36 -5.16
CA SER A 183 -23.94 21.73 -6.47
C SER A 183 -25.40 21.91 -6.94
N ILE A 184 -26.38 21.67 -6.07
CA ILE A 184 -27.82 21.85 -6.38
C ILE A 184 -28.10 23.30 -6.72
N LEU A 185 -27.58 24.27 -5.98
CA LEU A 185 -27.79 25.70 -6.22
C LEU A 185 -27.17 26.16 -7.55
N ASN A 186 -26.02 25.61 -7.94
CA ASN A 186 -25.36 25.93 -9.21
C ASN A 186 -26.02 25.31 -10.43
N THR A 187 -26.83 24.24 -10.27
CA THR A 187 -27.53 23.58 -11.37
C THR A 187 -28.94 24.17 -11.61
N GLN A 188 -29.42 25.09 -10.74
CA GLN A 188 -30.73 25.75 -10.87
C GLN A 188 -30.66 27.16 -11.52
N ASN A 189 -29.46 27.58 -11.92
CA ASN A 189 -29.22 28.78 -12.73
C ASN A 189 -28.78 28.38 -14.16
#